data_71be3eca058bf17cec7adfc533e74b54
#
_entry.id   71be3eca058bf17cec7adfc533e74b54
#
_cell.length_a   1.000
_cell.length_b   1.000
_cell.length_c   1.000
_cell.angle_alpha   90.00
_cell.angle_beta   90.00
_cell.angle_gamma   90.00
#
_symmetry.space_group_name_H-M   'P 1'
#
loop_
_entity.id
_entity.type
_entity.pdbx_description
1 polymer ?
#
loop_
_entity_poly.entity_id
_entity_poly.type
_entity_poly.pdbx_seq_one_letter_code
_entity_poly.pdbx_strand_id
1 'polypeptide(L)'
;INFATLSKFFAETLAVAEHILLRPAFPEEELRTYCAKRKQRLTIDRTKVDVEAREAFARALFGPQHPYGTSYDEAEYDRLTRADVVEFHRRRYTAENCFVVCSGRIGERERQAIAALAERIPHGGATVPAAFPAPVTEHEAFVGHPGAVQSSLRIGRLLFPRQHPDFLGMQVVATALGGYFGSRLMRNLREEHGYTYGVVAAMVNFEREGYFAVATQVGTDVTRAALQAIYDEIERLRTEPMPAEELEIVKNMMTGEMMRILDGPFGIADVTIENILCGTDNASIGENIRRIRAMTPADVQRLAQRYLAREELVTAVAGAADPRQA
;
A
#
# COMPACT_ATOMS: atom_id res chain seq x y z
N ILE A 1 16.54 -5.42 1.52
CA ILE A 1 17.72 -4.56 1.67
C ILE A 1 17.95 -3.90 0.34
N ASN A 2 18.11 -2.59 0.31
CA ASN A 2 18.29 -1.80 -0.90
C ASN A 2 19.64 -1.09 -0.87
N PHE A 3 20.40 -1.18 -1.96
CA PHE A 3 21.67 -0.50 -2.14
C PHE A 3 21.66 0.27 -3.47
N ALA A 4 22.10 1.52 -3.44
CA ALA A 4 22.29 2.35 -4.62
C ALA A 4 23.72 2.87 -4.63
N THR A 5 24.42 2.72 -5.76
CA THR A 5 25.83 3.12 -5.87
C THR A 5 26.21 3.53 -7.30
N LEU A 6 27.27 4.28 -7.45
CA LEU A 6 27.88 4.50 -8.75
C LEU A 6 28.67 3.26 -9.18
N SER A 7 28.72 2.97 -10.47
CA SER A 7 29.41 1.78 -11.01
C SER A 7 30.87 1.66 -10.53
N LYS A 8 31.59 2.77 -10.33
CA LYS A 8 32.97 2.77 -9.84
C LYS A 8 33.11 2.30 -8.40
N PHE A 9 32.06 2.35 -7.58
CA PHE A 9 32.05 1.92 -6.18
C PHE A 9 31.24 0.63 -5.98
N PHE A 10 30.94 -0.07 -7.08
CA PHE A 10 30.12 -1.28 -7.01
C PHE A 10 30.74 -2.36 -6.09
N ALA A 11 32.05 -2.63 -6.22
CA ALA A 11 32.71 -3.66 -5.45
C ALA A 11 32.71 -3.37 -3.95
N GLU A 12 32.98 -2.12 -3.56
CA GLU A 12 32.97 -1.68 -2.16
C GLU A 12 31.55 -1.74 -1.58
N THR A 13 30.55 -1.33 -2.34
CA THR A 13 29.14 -1.41 -1.91
C THR A 13 28.68 -2.85 -1.77
N LEU A 14 29.05 -3.71 -2.72
CA LEU A 14 28.72 -5.15 -2.65
C LEU A 14 29.38 -5.81 -1.42
N ALA A 15 30.62 -5.45 -1.08
CA ALA A 15 31.28 -5.96 0.11
C ALA A 15 30.55 -5.55 1.42
N VAL A 16 29.99 -4.33 1.47
CA VAL A 16 29.16 -3.88 2.59
C VAL A 16 27.84 -4.68 2.62
N ALA A 17 27.20 -4.86 1.47
CA ALA A 17 25.96 -5.66 1.35
C ALA A 17 26.21 -7.11 1.83
N GLU A 18 27.29 -7.74 1.39
CA GLU A 18 27.71 -9.06 1.84
C GLU A 18 27.88 -9.12 3.36
N HIS A 19 28.58 -8.14 3.93
CA HIS A 19 28.82 -8.12 5.37
C HIS A 19 27.49 -8.04 6.16
N ILE A 20 26.57 -7.18 5.74
CA ILE A 20 25.24 -7.03 6.36
C ILE A 20 24.40 -8.31 6.22
N LEU A 21 24.45 -8.96 5.05
CA LEU A 21 23.66 -10.16 4.79
C LEU A 21 24.18 -11.39 5.51
N LEU A 22 25.52 -11.61 5.50
CA LEU A 22 26.10 -12.87 5.96
C LEU A 22 26.60 -12.80 7.40
N ARG A 23 26.97 -11.62 7.89
CA ARG A 23 27.61 -11.46 9.21
C ARG A 23 27.13 -10.21 9.95
N PRO A 24 25.80 -10.01 10.09
CA PRO A 24 25.29 -8.86 10.82
C PRO A 24 25.67 -8.93 12.31
N ALA A 25 26.06 -7.79 12.88
CA ALA A 25 26.53 -7.73 14.26
C ALA A 25 25.39 -7.68 15.30
N PHE A 26 24.28 -7.07 14.95
CA PHE A 26 23.14 -6.82 15.85
C PHE A 26 23.56 -6.30 17.23
N PRO A 27 24.24 -5.12 17.34
CA PRO A 27 24.64 -4.58 18.63
C PRO A 27 23.42 -4.36 19.52
N GLU A 28 23.51 -4.74 20.79
CA GLU A 28 22.39 -4.63 21.72
C GLU A 28 21.99 -3.18 22.00
N GLU A 29 22.96 -2.28 22.03
CA GLU A 29 22.73 -0.85 22.20
C GLU A 29 21.94 -0.25 21.03
N GLU A 30 22.25 -0.68 19.80
CA GLU A 30 21.50 -0.25 18.60
C GLU A 30 20.06 -0.79 18.62
N LEU A 31 19.85 -2.04 19.04
CA LEU A 31 18.51 -2.58 19.20
C LEU A 31 17.70 -1.79 20.24
N ARG A 32 18.31 -1.48 21.39
CA ARG A 32 17.68 -0.67 22.44
C ARG A 32 17.31 0.73 21.93
N THR A 33 18.22 1.37 21.21
CA THR A 33 18.00 2.67 20.59
C THR A 33 16.87 2.61 19.55
N TYR A 34 16.84 1.58 18.72
CA TYR A 34 15.79 1.36 17.73
C TYR A 34 14.43 1.20 18.41
N CYS A 35 14.32 0.32 19.41
CA CYS A 35 13.06 0.10 20.14
C CYS A 35 12.57 1.38 20.82
N ALA A 36 13.46 2.15 21.45
CA ALA A 36 13.11 3.42 22.08
C ALA A 36 12.55 4.44 21.06
N LYS A 37 13.21 4.59 19.91
CA LYS A 37 12.75 5.46 18.82
C LYS A 37 11.39 4.99 18.25
N ARG A 38 11.19 3.68 18.10
CA ARG A 38 9.92 3.12 17.60
C ARG A 38 8.77 3.35 18.58
N LYS A 39 8.99 3.17 19.88
CA LYS A 39 7.99 3.48 20.92
C LYS A 39 7.63 4.96 20.92
N GLN A 40 8.64 5.85 20.92
CA GLN A 40 8.37 7.29 20.81
C GLN A 40 7.57 7.64 19.55
N ARG A 41 7.91 7.04 18.41
CA ARG A 41 7.15 7.25 17.17
C ARG A 41 5.72 6.77 17.28
N LEU A 42 5.49 5.60 17.88
CA LEU A 42 4.16 5.04 18.12
C LEU A 42 3.30 5.99 19.00
N THR A 43 3.89 6.50 20.09
CA THR A 43 3.21 7.49 20.96
C THR A 43 2.79 8.75 20.17
N ILE A 44 3.70 9.29 19.34
CA ILE A 44 3.39 10.45 18.49
C ILE A 44 2.34 10.11 17.43
N ASP A 45 2.45 8.95 16.81
CA ASP A 45 1.52 8.56 15.73
C ASP A 45 0.10 8.35 16.27
N ARG A 46 -0.07 7.86 17.49
CA ARG A 46 -1.38 7.74 18.18
C ARG A 46 -2.04 9.07 18.55
N THR A 47 -1.36 10.20 18.39
CA THR A 47 -2.00 11.53 18.53
C THR A 47 -2.63 12.02 17.23
N LYS A 48 -2.52 11.26 16.14
CA LYS A 48 -2.96 11.68 14.80
C LYS A 48 -4.21 10.91 14.39
N VAL A 49 -5.27 11.62 14.11
CA VAL A 49 -6.54 11.02 13.64
C VAL A 49 -6.40 10.17 12.37
N ASP A 50 -5.44 10.49 11.48
CA ASP A 50 -5.22 9.71 10.26
C ASP A 50 -4.60 8.33 10.53
N VAL A 51 -3.74 8.23 11.54
CA VAL A 51 -3.17 6.95 11.98
C VAL A 51 -4.25 6.11 12.65
N GLU A 52 -5.02 6.71 13.57
CA GLU A 52 -6.13 6.02 14.25
C GLU A 52 -7.19 5.51 13.25
N ALA A 53 -7.61 6.37 12.31
CA ALA A 53 -8.56 5.96 11.26
C ALA A 53 -8.01 4.83 10.39
N ARG A 54 -6.71 4.85 10.04
CA ARG A 54 -6.07 3.80 9.25
C ARG A 54 -6.02 2.47 10.00
N GLU A 55 -5.67 2.49 11.28
CA GLU A 55 -5.64 1.28 12.11
C GLU A 55 -7.04 0.73 12.34
N ALA A 56 -8.02 1.59 12.63
CA ALA A 56 -9.41 1.20 12.77
C ALA A 56 -9.97 0.61 11.47
N PHE A 57 -9.66 1.22 10.33
CA PHE A 57 -10.07 0.72 9.02
C PHE A 57 -9.46 -0.64 8.69
N ALA A 58 -8.16 -0.83 8.93
CA ALA A 58 -7.49 -2.11 8.72
C ALA A 58 -8.09 -3.20 9.61
N ARG A 59 -8.35 -2.90 10.88
CA ARG A 59 -9.00 -3.81 11.83
C ARG A 59 -10.43 -4.13 11.40
N ALA A 60 -11.20 -3.16 10.93
CA ALA A 60 -12.56 -3.36 10.44
C ALA A 60 -12.60 -4.19 9.15
N LEU A 61 -11.62 -4.04 8.26
CA LEU A 61 -11.52 -4.86 7.04
C LEU A 61 -11.11 -6.30 7.31
N PHE A 62 -10.08 -6.52 8.13
CA PHE A 62 -9.42 -7.81 8.26
C PHE A 62 -9.73 -8.53 9.57
N GLY A 63 -10.21 -7.82 10.58
CA GLY A 63 -10.36 -8.34 11.94
C GLY A 63 -9.05 -8.26 12.75
N PRO A 64 -9.17 -8.27 14.10
CA PRO A 64 -8.02 -8.09 15.01
C PRO A 64 -7.04 -9.28 15.04
N GLN A 65 -7.46 -10.44 14.57
CA GLN A 65 -6.63 -11.66 14.53
C GLN A 65 -5.83 -11.80 13.22
N HIS A 66 -6.17 -11.00 12.21
CA HIS A 66 -5.51 -11.05 10.91
C HIS A 66 -4.25 -10.18 10.93
N PRO A 67 -3.11 -10.61 10.34
CA PRO A 67 -1.87 -9.84 10.33
C PRO A 67 -1.99 -8.42 9.76
N TYR A 68 -2.89 -8.22 8.79
CA TYR A 68 -3.13 -6.90 8.19
C TYR A 68 -4.11 -6.04 9.01
N GLY A 69 -4.84 -6.62 9.97
CA GLY A 69 -5.73 -5.90 10.89
C GLY A 69 -5.12 -5.65 12.28
N THR A 70 -3.91 -6.17 12.53
CA THR A 70 -3.23 -6.02 13.82
C THR A 70 -2.44 -4.72 13.87
N SER A 71 -2.49 -4.02 15.00
CA SER A 71 -1.59 -2.92 15.34
C SER A 71 -0.65 -3.35 16.47
N TYR A 72 0.57 -2.80 16.44
CA TYR A 72 1.59 -3.07 17.48
C TYR A 72 1.42 -2.11 18.66
N ASP A 73 1.79 -2.59 19.85
CA ASP A 73 1.86 -1.78 21.06
C ASP A 73 3.30 -1.63 21.59
N GLU A 74 3.48 -0.79 22.62
CA GLU A 74 4.79 -0.54 23.21
C GLU A 74 5.37 -1.78 23.88
N ALA A 75 4.53 -2.65 24.47
CA ALA A 75 4.95 -3.84 25.17
C ALA A 75 5.60 -4.87 24.25
N GLU A 76 5.27 -4.88 22.96
CA GLU A 76 5.91 -5.76 21.99
C GLU A 76 7.36 -5.37 21.73
N TYR A 77 7.67 -4.07 21.72
CA TYR A 77 9.04 -3.60 21.61
C TYR A 77 9.86 -3.89 22.89
N ASP A 78 9.22 -3.90 24.06
CA ASP A 78 9.89 -4.21 25.33
C ASP A 78 10.25 -5.70 25.46
N ARG A 79 9.50 -6.58 24.79
CA ARG A 79 9.77 -8.01 24.77
C ARG A 79 10.83 -8.45 23.76
N LEU A 80 11.14 -7.59 22.77
CA LEU A 80 12.09 -7.94 21.72
C LEU A 80 13.51 -7.98 22.24
N THR A 81 14.15 -9.14 22.10
CA THR A 81 15.53 -9.35 22.50
C THR A 81 16.48 -9.45 21.30
N ARG A 82 17.77 -9.25 21.54
CA ARG A 82 18.80 -9.50 20.53
C ARG A 82 18.77 -10.95 20.03
N ALA A 83 18.48 -11.90 20.89
CA ALA A 83 18.39 -13.31 20.53
C ALA A 83 17.27 -13.57 19.50
N ASP A 84 16.12 -12.89 19.65
CA ASP A 84 15.00 -13.00 18.69
C ASP A 84 15.40 -12.47 17.31
N VAL A 85 16.14 -11.35 17.26
CA VAL A 85 16.60 -10.77 15.99
C VAL A 85 17.62 -11.68 15.30
N VAL A 86 18.56 -12.24 16.05
CA VAL A 86 19.57 -13.18 15.53
C VAL A 86 18.89 -14.44 14.99
N GLU A 87 17.95 -15.00 15.75
CA GLU A 87 17.21 -16.20 15.33
C GLU A 87 16.32 -15.94 14.12
N PHE A 88 15.65 -14.77 14.07
CA PHE A 88 14.90 -14.37 12.90
C PHE A 88 15.79 -14.28 11.65
N HIS A 89 16.96 -13.63 11.77
CA HIS A 89 17.93 -13.55 10.68
C HIS A 89 18.35 -14.94 10.22
N ARG A 90 18.79 -15.80 11.14
CA ARG A 90 19.23 -17.16 10.82
C ARG A 90 18.17 -17.98 10.09
N ARG A 91 16.89 -17.82 10.44
CA ARG A 91 15.78 -18.59 9.87
C ARG A 91 15.23 -18.02 8.58
N ARG A 92 15.34 -16.71 8.36
CA ARG A 92 14.64 -16.02 7.27
C ARG A 92 15.57 -15.50 6.17
N TYR A 93 16.84 -15.22 6.50
CA TYR A 93 17.83 -14.76 5.53
C TYR A 93 18.54 -15.96 4.91
N THR A 94 17.80 -16.74 4.12
CA THR A 94 18.28 -17.97 3.47
C THR A 94 18.15 -17.87 1.95
N ALA A 95 18.92 -18.66 1.22
CA ALA A 95 18.94 -18.65 -0.25
C ALA A 95 17.53 -18.87 -0.83
N GLU A 96 16.74 -19.77 -0.23
CA GLU A 96 15.41 -20.12 -0.69
C GLU A 96 14.37 -19.00 -0.48
N ASN A 97 14.66 -18.05 0.42
CA ASN A 97 13.82 -16.87 0.70
C ASN A 97 14.38 -15.59 0.10
N CYS A 98 15.36 -15.69 -0.80
CA CYS A 98 16.07 -14.55 -1.35
C CYS A 98 15.93 -14.49 -2.87
N PHE A 99 15.70 -13.31 -3.39
CA PHE A 99 15.96 -12.98 -4.77
C PHE A 99 16.70 -11.64 -4.84
N VAL A 100 17.49 -11.45 -5.88
CA VAL A 100 18.26 -10.23 -6.08
C VAL A 100 17.83 -9.57 -7.38
N VAL A 101 17.40 -8.33 -7.28
CA VAL A 101 17.15 -7.47 -8.45
C VAL A 101 18.28 -6.46 -8.56
N CYS A 102 18.87 -6.39 -9.73
CA CYS A 102 19.93 -5.44 -10.00
C CYS A 102 19.60 -4.67 -11.29
N SER A 103 19.59 -3.35 -11.21
CA SER A 103 19.25 -2.49 -12.33
C SER A 103 20.28 -1.38 -12.51
N GLY A 104 20.57 -1.03 -13.76
CA GLY A 104 21.54 -0.02 -14.11
C GLY A 104 22.61 -0.53 -15.09
N ARG A 105 23.81 0.03 -15.04
CA ARG A 105 24.93 -0.42 -15.85
C ARG A 105 25.57 -1.67 -15.25
N ILE A 106 25.01 -2.84 -15.58
CA ILE A 106 25.43 -4.16 -15.09
C ILE A 106 26.12 -4.91 -16.21
N GLY A 107 27.42 -5.12 -16.07
CA GLY A 107 28.22 -5.95 -16.98
C GLY A 107 28.42 -7.38 -16.45
N GLU A 108 29.26 -8.14 -17.13
CA GLU A 108 29.55 -9.52 -16.75
C GLU A 108 30.24 -9.63 -15.40
N ARG A 109 31.16 -8.69 -15.10
CA ARG A 109 31.86 -8.64 -13.80
C ARG A 109 30.90 -8.45 -12.64
N GLU A 110 29.97 -7.53 -12.79
CA GLU A 110 28.95 -7.25 -11.76
C GLU A 110 28.03 -8.45 -11.57
N ARG A 111 27.58 -9.09 -12.66
CA ARG A 111 26.74 -10.30 -12.60
C ARG A 111 27.43 -11.44 -11.87
N GLN A 112 28.71 -11.72 -12.20
CA GLN A 112 29.48 -12.76 -11.54
C GLN A 112 29.68 -12.48 -10.06
N ALA A 113 29.95 -11.22 -9.69
CA ALA A 113 30.12 -10.85 -8.30
C ALA A 113 28.83 -11.01 -7.48
N ILE A 114 27.67 -10.66 -8.07
CA ILE A 114 26.35 -10.86 -7.44
C ILE A 114 26.05 -12.36 -7.31
N ALA A 115 26.31 -13.16 -8.35
CA ALA A 115 26.12 -14.60 -8.31
C ALA A 115 26.98 -15.25 -7.22
N ALA A 116 28.26 -14.87 -7.12
CA ALA A 116 29.16 -15.35 -6.07
C ALA A 116 28.70 -14.97 -4.66
N LEU A 117 28.09 -13.79 -4.49
CA LEU A 117 27.44 -13.42 -3.22
C LEU A 117 26.23 -14.30 -2.94
N ALA A 118 25.34 -14.51 -3.93
CA ALA A 118 24.14 -15.32 -3.78
C ALA A 118 24.45 -16.77 -3.39
N GLU A 119 25.51 -17.39 -3.97
CA GLU A 119 25.98 -18.73 -3.61
C GLU A 119 26.47 -18.87 -2.16
N ARG A 120 26.80 -17.74 -1.51
CA ARG A 120 27.26 -17.72 -0.11
C ARG A 120 26.15 -17.49 0.91
N ILE A 121 24.94 -17.19 0.44
CA ILE A 121 23.78 -17.07 1.33
C ILE A 121 23.46 -18.46 1.91
N PRO A 122 23.33 -18.60 3.23
CA PRO A 122 23.06 -19.89 3.86
C PRO A 122 21.79 -20.55 3.34
N HIS A 123 21.82 -21.85 3.15
CA HIS A 123 20.60 -22.63 2.92
C HIS A 123 19.89 -22.91 4.24
N GLY A 124 18.58 -22.73 4.27
CA GLY A 124 17.77 -22.93 5.49
C GLY A 124 16.37 -23.49 5.23
N GLY A 125 16.11 -23.81 3.96
CA GLY A 125 14.78 -24.22 3.49
C GLY A 125 13.85 -23.03 3.22
N ALA A 126 12.92 -23.22 2.30
CA ALA A 126 11.92 -22.23 1.97
C ALA A 126 10.99 -21.94 3.16
N THR A 127 10.73 -20.68 3.39
CA THR A 127 9.72 -20.32 4.40
C THR A 127 8.33 -20.68 3.87
N VAL A 128 7.65 -21.58 4.57
CA VAL A 128 6.23 -21.79 4.33
C VAL A 128 5.47 -20.57 4.87
N PRO A 129 4.73 -19.84 4.04
CA PRO A 129 3.93 -18.73 4.51
C PRO A 129 2.93 -19.22 5.55
N ALA A 130 2.80 -18.49 6.67
CA ALA A 130 1.78 -18.81 7.66
C ALA A 130 0.38 -18.75 7.03
N ALA A 131 -0.49 -19.67 7.41
CA ALA A 131 -1.90 -19.55 7.09
C ALA A 131 -2.46 -18.34 7.88
N PHE A 132 -3.08 -17.40 7.18
CA PHE A 132 -3.79 -16.32 7.83
C PHE A 132 -5.22 -16.75 8.14
N PRO A 133 -5.81 -16.30 9.25
CA PRO A 133 -7.24 -16.47 9.47
C PRO A 133 -8.01 -15.76 8.34
N ALA A 134 -9.20 -16.24 8.02
CA ALA A 134 -10.07 -15.53 7.08
C ALA A 134 -10.38 -14.13 7.63
N PRO A 135 -10.40 -13.10 6.80
CA PRO A 135 -10.82 -11.77 7.23
C PRO A 135 -12.21 -11.77 7.84
N VAL A 136 -12.38 -11.02 8.92
CA VAL A 136 -13.68 -10.77 9.55
C VAL A 136 -13.97 -9.28 9.42
N THR A 137 -14.91 -8.92 8.55
CA THR A 137 -15.19 -7.54 8.21
C THR A 137 -16.29 -6.96 9.12
N GLU A 138 -16.03 -5.79 9.68
CA GLU A 138 -16.98 -4.92 10.36
C GLU A 138 -17.23 -3.69 9.49
N HIS A 139 -18.50 -3.37 9.18
CA HIS A 139 -18.80 -2.31 8.22
C HIS A 139 -18.56 -0.89 8.73
N GLU A 140 -18.51 -0.69 10.06
CA GLU A 140 -18.37 0.63 10.66
C GLU A 140 -17.39 0.61 11.83
N ALA A 141 -16.50 1.58 11.87
CA ALA A 141 -15.59 1.81 12.98
C ALA A 141 -15.50 3.30 13.30
N PHE A 142 -15.55 3.63 14.58
CA PHE A 142 -15.32 4.99 15.05
C PHE A 142 -14.28 5.01 16.16
N VAL A 143 -13.34 5.95 16.07
CA VAL A 143 -12.35 6.24 17.11
C VAL A 143 -12.56 7.68 17.57
N GLY A 144 -12.98 7.84 18.81
CA GLY A 144 -13.16 9.14 19.43
C GLY A 144 -11.82 9.80 19.75
N HIS A 145 -11.60 11.01 19.21
CA HIS A 145 -10.42 11.82 19.50
C HIS A 145 -10.87 13.20 20.01
N PRO A 146 -11.14 13.34 21.31
CA PRO A 146 -11.68 14.57 21.87
C PRO A 146 -10.80 15.78 21.58
N GLY A 147 -11.43 16.86 21.10
CA GLY A 147 -10.72 18.09 20.75
C GLY A 147 -10.06 18.10 19.39
N ALA A 148 -10.19 17.03 18.58
CA ALA A 148 -9.70 17.03 17.21
C ALA A 148 -10.43 18.09 16.38
N VAL A 149 -9.67 18.93 15.69
CA VAL A 149 -10.20 19.94 14.76
C VAL A 149 -10.46 19.38 13.36
N GLN A 150 -9.98 18.17 13.11
CA GLN A 150 -10.18 17.41 11.87
C GLN A 150 -10.64 16.00 12.18
N SER A 151 -11.41 15.44 11.26
CA SER A 151 -11.75 14.02 11.21
C SER A 151 -11.01 13.35 10.05
N SER A 152 -10.48 12.16 10.26
CA SER A 152 -9.96 11.31 9.20
C SER A 152 -10.99 10.28 8.79
N LEU A 153 -11.25 10.19 7.49
CA LEU A 153 -12.25 9.32 6.89
C LEU A 153 -11.57 8.25 6.05
N ARG A 154 -11.98 7.01 6.23
CA ARG A 154 -11.60 5.87 5.41
C ARG A 154 -12.84 5.12 4.97
N ILE A 155 -13.03 4.95 3.66
CA ILE A 155 -14.15 4.20 3.07
C ILE A 155 -13.58 3.21 2.08
N GLY A 156 -13.98 1.94 2.16
CA GLY A 156 -13.50 0.94 1.21
C GLY A 156 -13.97 -0.45 1.54
N ARG A 157 -13.41 -1.45 0.88
CA ARG A 157 -13.77 -2.85 1.09
C ARG A 157 -12.63 -3.79 0.74
N LEU A 158 -12.66 -4.99 1.29
CA LEU A 158 -11.83 -6.09 0.82
C LEU A 158 -12.17 -6.41 -0.63
N LEU A 159 -11.13 -6.60 -1.41
CA LEU A 159 -11.17 -7.07 -2.77
C LEU A 159 -10.13 -8.19 -2.93
N PHE A 160 -9.57 -8.29 -4.06
CA PHE A 160 -8.72 -9.37 -4.53
C PHE A 160 -7.27 -8.91 -4.72
N PRO A 161 -6.32 -9.84 -4.74
CA PRO A 161 -4.92 -9.53 -5.03
C PRO A 161 -4.72 -9.14 -6.50
N ARG A 162 -3.51 -8.70 -6.83
CA ARG A 162 -3.13 -8.14 -8.14
C ARG A 162 -3.35 -9.09 -9.32
N GLN A 163 -3.32 -10.42 -9.10
CA GLN A 163 -3.52 -11.42 -10.15
C GLN A 163 -4.98 -11.55 -10.60
N HIS A 164 -5.93 -10.95 -9.87
CA HIS A 164 -7.33 -11.03 -10.24
C HIS A 164 -7.62 -10.32 -11.58
N PRO A 165 -8.45 -10.90 -12.47
CA PRO A 165 -8.76 -10.30 -13.78
C PRO A 165 -9.27 -8.86 -13.72
N ASP A 166 -10.06 -8.53 -12.71
CA ASP A 166 -10.68 -7.21 -12.53
C ASP A 166 -9.78 -6.20 -11.79
N PHE A 167 -8.59 -6.62 -11.31
CA PHE A 167 -7.71 -5.74 -10.52
C PHE A 167 -7.33 -4.46 -11.29
N LEU A 168 -6.85 -4.61 -12.53
CA LEU A 168 -6.46 -3.46 -13.36
C LEU A 168 -7.65 -2.54 -13.67
N GLY A 169 -8.82 -3.12 -13.91
CA GLY A 169 -10.05 -2.35 -14.11
C GLY A 169 -10.45 -1.57 -12.85
N MET A 170 -10.32 -2.18 -11.68
CA MET A 170 -10.57 -1.47 -10.40
C MET A 170 -9.52 -0.40 -10.10
N GLN A 171 -8.28 -0.53 -10.59
CA GLN A 171 -7.32 0.58 -10.54
C GLN A 171 -7.80 1.77 -11.39
N VAL A 172 -8.39 1.53 -12.58
CA VAL A 172 -8.97 2.60 -13.42
C VAL A 172 -10.14 3.25 -12.69
N VAL A 173 -11.04 2.48 -12.08
CA VAL A 173 -12.16 2.98 -11.27
C VAL A 173 -11.66 3.86 -10.11
N ALA A 174 -10.67 3.38 -9.35
CA ALA A 174 -10.08 4.11 -8.24
C ALA A 174 -9.38 5.40 -8.71
N THR A 175 -8.65 5.34 -9.83
CA THR A 175 -7.98 6.51 -10.39
C THR A 175 -8.97 7.58 -10.82
N ALA A 176 -10.07 7.19 -11.47
CA ALA A 176 -11.12 8.12 -11.86
C ALA A 176 -11.78 8.79 -10.65
N LEU A 177 -11.97 8.01 -9.57
CA LEU A 177 -12.61 8.51 -8.35
C LEU A 177 -11.71 9.45 -7.56
N GLY A 178 -10.44 9.10 -7.33
CA GLY A 178 -9.54 9.87 -6.44
C GLY A 178 -8.05 9.67 -6.70
N GLY A 179 -7.63 9.17 -7.87
CA GLY A 179 -6.22 8.82 -8.14
C GLY A 179 -5.36 9.94 -8.68
N TYR A 180 -5.93 11.11 -8.99
CA TYR A 180 -5.17 12.26 -9.50
C TYR A 180 -5.87 13.58 -9.15
N PHE A 181 -5.19 14.71 -9.39
CA PHE A 181 -5.66 16.01 -8.96
C PHE A 181 -7.02 16.43 -9.58
N GLY A 182 -7.30 16.10 -10.83
CA GLY A 182 -8.57 16.38 -11.50
C GLY A 182 -9.62 15.28 -11.36
N SER A 183 -9.45 14.32 -10.46
CA SER A 183 -10.40 13.24 -10.21
C SER A 183 -11.70 13.72 -9.58
N ARG A 184 -12.75 12.90 -9.64
CA ARG A 184 -14.10 13.28 -9.17
C ARG A 184 -14.13 13.78 -7.74
N LEU A 185 -13.55 13.02 -6.81
CA LEU A 185 -13.52 13.40 -5.40
C LEU A 185 -12.65 14.63 -5.14
N MET A 186 -11.56 14.82 -5.88
CA MET A 186 -10.75 16.03 -5.76
C MET A 186 -11.51 17.26 -6.19
N ARG A 187 -12.23 17.20 -7.31
CA ARG A 187 -13.11 18.32 -7.75
C ARG A 187 -14.21 18.58 -6.73
N ASN A 188 -14.94 17.55 -6.33
CA ASN A 188 -16.07 17.70 -5.42
C ASN A 188 -15.64 18.20 -4.03
N LEU A 189 -14.79 17.44 -3.31
CA LEU A 189 -14.47 17.73 -1.91
C LEU A 189 -13.51 18.90 -1.72
N ARG A 190 -12.57 19.08 -2.66
CA ARG A 190 -11.56 20.14 -2.53
C ARG A 190 -11.93 21.42 -3.26
N GLU A 191 -12.31 21.34 -4.55
CA GLU A 191 -12.49 22.54 -5.36
C GLU A 191 -13.88 23.15 -5.19
N GLU A 192 -14.93 22.32 -5.19
CA GLU A 192 -16.31 22.80 -5.10
C GLU A 192 -16.73 23.10 -3.66
N HIS A 193 -16.39 22.24 -2.71
CA HIS A 193 -16.86 22.35 -1.32
C HIS A 193 -15.80 22.85 -0.34
N GLY A 194 -14.51 22.74 -0.67
CA GLY A 194 -13.43 23.19 0.23
C GLY A 194 -13.31 22.36 1.54
N TYR A 195 -13.84 21.14 1.56
CA TYR A 195 -13.87 20.30 2.76
C TYR A 195 -12.50 19.72 3.13
N THR A 196 -11.62 19.54 2.15
CA THR A 196 -10.31 18.91 2.34
C THR A 196 -9.21 19.56 1.51
N TYR A 197 -7.98 19.43 1.95
CA TYR A 197 -6.81 19.72 1.13
C TYR A 197 -6.55 18.64 0.07
N GLY A 198 -6.96 17.40 0.31
CA GLY A 198 -6.79 16.30 -0.62
C GLY A 198 -7.53 15.04 -0.22
N VAL A 199 -7.92 14.29 -1.22
CA VAL A 199 -8.55 12.97 -1.11
C VAL A 199 -7.88 12.01 -2.07
N VAL A 200 -7.70 10.76 -1.65
CA VAL A 200 -7.11 9.71 -2.47
C VAL A 200 -8.05 8.51 -2.52
N ALA A 201 -8.24 7.96 -3.70
CA ALA A 201 -8.84 6.64 -3.89
C ALA A 201 -7.84 5.72 -4.58
N ALA A 202 -7.63 4.53 -4.05
CA ALA A 202 -6.64 3.59 -4.55
C ALA A 202 -7.03 2.13 -4.33
N MET A 203 -6.49 1.25 -5.18
CA MET A 203 -6.38 -0.18 -4.90
C MET A 203 -5.08 -0.43 -4.15
N VAL A 204 -5.17 -1.08 -3.00
CA VAL A 204 -4.02 -1.56 -2.24
C VAL A 204 -3.96 -3.06 -2.39
N ASN A 205 -2.80 -3.59 -2.72
CA ASN A 205 -2.61 -5.03 -2.93
C ASN A 205 -1.54 -5.59 -2.00
N PHE A 206 -1.82 -6.77 -1.50
CA PHE A 206 -0.89 -7.66 -0.83
C PHE A 206 -0.73 -8.94 -1.66
N GLU A 207 0.11 -9.83 -1.23
CA GLU A 207 0.37 -11.10 -1.95
C GLU A 207 -0.91 -11.91 -2.18
N ARG A 208 -1.80 -11.97 -1.18
CA ARG A 208 -3.00 -12.83 -1.18
C ARG A 208 -4.30 -12.08 -1.09
N GLU A 209 -4.25 -10.84 -0.70
CA GLU A 209 -5.39 -9.99 -0.40
C GLU A 209 -5.26 -8.65 -1.11
N GLY A 210 -6.34 -7.93 -1.22
CA GLY A 210 -6.35 -6.56 -1.68
C GLY A 210 -7.56 -5.82 -1.13
N TYR A 211 -7.53 -4.52 -1.20
CA TYR A 211 -8.69 -3.70 -0.87
C TYR A 211 -8.73 -2.43 -1.70
N PHE A 212 -9.92 -1.91 -1.90
CA PHE A 212 -10.16 -0.55 -2.37
C PHE A 212 -10.32 0.36 -1.16
N ALA A 213 -9.75 1.56 -1.21
CA ALA A 213 -9.96 2.56 -0.19
C ALA A 213 -9.98 3.99 -0.74
N VAL A 214 -10.88 4.80 -0.17
CA VAL A 214 -10.88 6.25 -0.21
C VAL A 214 -10.36 6.76 1.14
N ALA A 215 -9.49 7.75 1.12
CA ALA A 215 -8.91 8.34 2.32
C ALA A 215 -8.85 9.86 2.22
N THR A 216 -9.32 10.56 3.25
CA THR A 216 -9.23 12.02 3.35
C THR A 216 -9.26 12.49 4.80
N GLN A 217 -8.86 13.74 5.01
CA GLN A 217 -9.04 14.46 6.26
C GLN A 217 -9.85 15.72 5.99
N VAL A 218 -10.83 15.99 6.83
CA VAL A 218 -11.77 17.10 6.68
C VAL A 218 -11.94 17.84 8.01
N GLY A 219 -12.44 19.06 8.00
CA GLY A 219 -12.86 19.74 9.22
C GLY A 219 -13.92 18.93 9.97
N THR A 220 -13.88 18.98 11.32
CA THR A 220 -14.83 18.21 12.15
C THR A 220 -16.28 18.60 11.86
N ASP A 221 -16.54 19.85 11.57
CA ASP A 221 -17.86 20.43 11.27
C ASP A 221 -18.46 19.94 9.95
N VAL A 222 -17.64 19.53 8.99
CA VAL A 222 -18.07 19.06 7.66
C VAL A 222 -17.97 17.54 7.48
N THR A 223 -17.61 16.80 8.54
CA THR A 223 -17.37 15.34 8.48
C THR A 223 -18.51 14.57 7.83
N ARG A 224 -19.77 14.84 8.24
CA ARG A 224 -20.95 14.16 7.71
C ARG A 224 -21.22 14.51 6.26
N ALA A 225 -21.09 15.79 5.90
CA ALA A 225 -21.28 16.27 4.54
C ALA A 225 -20.24 15.66 3.59
N ALA A 226 -18.97 15.58 4.03
CA ALA A 226 -17.89 14.98 3.26
C ALA A 226 -18.09 13.45 3.06
N LEU A 227 -18.54 12.73 4.10
CA LEU A 227 -18.91 11.32 3.97
C LEU A 227 -20.01 11.12 2.93
N GLN A 228 -21.08 11.93 3.00
CA GLN A 228 -22.17 11.83 2.03
C GLN A 228 -21.69 12.12 0.61
N ALA A 229 -20.90 13.18 0.43
CA ALA A 229 -20.34 13.53 -0.89
C ALA A 229 -19.47 12.42 -1.48
N ILE A 230 -18.68 11.70 -0.66
CA ILE A 230 -17.90 10.53 -1.11
C ILE A 230 -18.84 9.42 -1.59
N TYR A 231 -19.88 9.11 -0.83
CA TYR A 231 -20.86 8.07 -1.22
C TYR A 231 -21.63 8.46 -2.47
N ASP A 232 -21.99 9.72 -2.62
CA ASP A 232 -22.71 10.23 -3.80
C ASP A 232 -21.84 10.09 -5.06
N GLU A 233 -20.54 10.41 -4.98
CA GLU A 233 -19.63 10.22 -6.12
C GLU A 233 -19.39 8.74 -6.47
N ILE A 234 -19.34 7.87 -5.48
CA ILE A 234 -19.28 6.41 -5.69
C ILE A 234 -20.56 5.95 -6.38
N GLU A 235 -21.74 6.39 -5.92
CA GLU A 235 -23.02 6.01 -6.49
C GLU A 235 -23.21 6.55 -7.92
N ARG A 236 -22.78 7.78 -8.19
CA ARG A 236 -22.76 8.33 -9.56
C ARG A 236 -21.92 7.49 -10.51
N LEU A 237 -20.76 7.00 -10.05
CA LEU A 237 -19.91 6.13 -10.87
C LEU A 237 -20.57 4.76 -11.15
N ARG A 238 -21.43 4.30 -10.26
CA ARG A 238 -22.22 3.05 -10.42
C ARG A 238 -23.41 3.22 -11.33
N THR A 239 -24.10 4.34 -11.25
CA THR A 239 -25.41 4.56 -11.92
C THR A 239 -25.30 5.31 -13.23
N GLU A 240 -24.33 6.17 -13.40
CA GLU A 240 -24.12 7.00 -14.57
C GLU A 240 -22.89 6.54 -15.37
N PRO A 241 -22.99 6.40 -16.70
CA PRO A 241 -21.81 6.10 -17.51
C PRO A 241 -20.83 7.27 -17.45
N MET A 242 -19.56 6.95 -17.26
CA MET A 242 -18.50 7.97 -17.30
C MET A 242 -18.40 8.60 -18.69
N PRO A 243 -18.26 9.94 -18.81
CA PRO A 243 -17.97 10.58 -20.09
C PRO A 243 -16.70 10.01 -20.73
N ALA A 244 -16.72 9.77 -22.04
CA ALA A 244 -15.59 9.20 -22.76
C ALA A 244 -14.31 10.05 -22.62
N GLU A 245 -14.45 11.37 -22.64
CA GLU A 245 -13.33 12.31 -22.46
C GLU A 245 -12.69 12.19 -21.07
N GLU A 246 -13.50 12.01 -20.02
CA GLU A 246 -13.00 11.79 -18.65
C GLU A 246 -12.19 10.48 -18.58
N LEU A 247 -12.69 9.41 -19.19
CA LEU A 247 -12.00 8.13 -19.23
C LEU A 247 -10.67 8.24 -20.01
N GLU A 248 -10.62 8.97 -21.09
CA GLU A 248 -9.37 9.19 -21.86
C GLU A 248 -8.32 9.96 -21.02
N ILE A 249 -8.73 10.93 -20.20
CA ILE A 249 -7.83 11.59 -19.26
C ILE A 249 -7.25 10.59 -18.26
N VAL A 250 -8.09 9.74 -17.66
CA VAL A 250 -7.66 8.70 -16.71
C VAL A 250 -6.68 7.73 -17.36
N LYS A 251 -6.99 7.22 -18.56
CA LYS A 251 -6.11 6.32 -19.31
C LYS A 251 -4.74 6.96 -19.61
N ASN A 252 -4.75 8.19 -20.07
CA ASN A 252 -3.52 8.91 -20.39
C ASN A 252 -2.67 9.15 -19.14
N MET A 253 -3.29 9.52 -18.03
CA MET A 253 -2.63 9.72 -16.75
C MET A 253 -2.00 8.40 -16.27
N MET A 254 -2.74 7.31 -16.22
CA MET A 254 -2.24 6.01 -15.76
C MET A 254 -1.11 5.47 -16.65
N THR A 255 -1.30 5.51 -17.98
CA THR A 255 -0.27 5.02 -18.91
C THR A 255 0.98 5.91 -18.91
N GLY A 256 0.81 7.23 -18.77
CA GLY A 256 1.92 8.18 -18.62
C GLY A 256 2.71 7.93 -17.33
N GLU A 257 2.03 7.68 -16.22
CA GLU A 257 2.68 7.35 -14.95
C GLU A 257 3.44 6.01 -15.02
N MET A 258 2.87 4.98 -15.65
CA MET A 258 3.56 3.71 -15.88
C MET A 258 4.84 3.91 -16.70
N MET A 259 4.80 4.73 -17.75
CA MET A 259 5.98 5.04 -18.56
C MET A 259 7.02 5.83 -17.77
N ARG A 260 6.59 6.80 -16.96
CA ARG A 260 7.48 7.60 -16.11
C ARG A 260 8.22 6.75 -15.07
N ILE A 261 7.54 5.78 -14.45
CA ILE A 261 8.16 4.86 -13.48
C ILE A 261 9.25 4.02 -14.15
N LEU A 262 9.08 3.66 -15.41
CA LEU A 262 10.06 2.88 -16.17
C LEU A 262 11.23 3.72 -16.73
N ASP A 263 11.21 5.03 -16.54
CA ASP A 263 12.28 5.93 -17.00
C ASP A 263 13.46 5.93 -16.00
N GLY A 264 14.25 4.88 -16.05
CA GLY A 264 15.46 4.78 -15.27
C GLY A 264 15.59 3.51 -14.43
N PRO A 265 16.81 3.23 -13.93
CA PRO A 265 17.13 1.95 -13.30
C PRO A 265 16.38 1.72 -11.98
N PHE A 266 16.11 2.76 -11.21
CA PHE A 266 15.42 2.62 -9.91
C PHE A 266 13.97 2.21 -10.09
N GLY A 267 13.21 2.89 -10.95
CA GLY A 267 11.83 2.55 -11.23
C GLY A 267 11.68 1.16 -11.84
N ILE A 268 12.59 0.78 -12.75
CA ILE A 268 12.62 -0.58 -13.30
C ILE A 268 12.87 -1.63 -12.21
N ALA A 269 13.80 -1.37 -11.27
CA ALA A 269 14.05 -2.27 -10.16
C ALA A 269 12.82 -2.41 -9.26
N ASP A 270 12.20 -1.30 -8.87
CA ASP A 270 11.03 -1.30 -7.97
C ASP A 270 9.84 -2.05 -8.60
N VAL A 271 9.53 -1.80 -9.87
CA VAL A 271 8.47 -2.52 -10.60
C VAL A 271 8.79 -4.01 -10.74
N THR A 272 10.07 -4.34 -11.00
CA THR A 272 10.50 -5.74 -11.09
C THR A 272 10.32 -6.47 -9.76
N ILE A 273 10.72 -5.84 -8.65
CA ILE A 273 10.53 -6.39 -7.30
C ILE A 273 9.04 -6.60 -7.02
N GLU A 274 8.21 -5.61 -7.29
CA GLU A 274 6.77 -5.70 -7.09
C GLU A 274 6.15 -6.80 -7.95
N ASN A 275 6.55 -6.92 -9.21
CA ASN A 275 6.06 -7.99 -10.09
C ASN A 275 6.44 -9.38 -9.56
N ILE A 276 7.68 -9.59 -9.12
CA ILE A 276 8.12 -10.86 -8.53
C ILE A 276 7.29 -11.19 -7.27
N LEU A 277 7.12 -10.23 -6.36
CA LEU A 277 6.34 -10.40 -5.13
C LEU A 277 4.86 -10.70 -5.39
N CYS A 278 4.32 -10.16 -6.48
CA CYS A 278 2.94 -10.41 -6.90
C CYS A 278 2.80 -11.63 -7.86
N GLY A 279 3.86 -12.41 -8.10
CA GLY A 279 3.80 -13.57 -9.00
C GLY A 279 3.56 -13.20 -10.46
N THR A 280 3.99 -12.01 -10.90
CA THR A 280 3.94 -11.51 -12.28
C THR A 280 5.33 -11.18 -12.79
N ASP A 281 5.45 -10.74 -14.04
CA ASP A 281 6.70 -10.35 -14.66
C ASP A 281 6.58 -8.98 -15.38
N ASN A 282 7.73 -8.50 -15.88
CA ASN A 282 7.78 -7.22 -16.60
C ASN A 282 7.12 -7.27 -17.99
N ALA A 283 6.86 -8.45 -18.58
CA ALA A 283 6.13 -8.57 -19.82
C ALA A 283 4.66 -8.15 -19.65
N SER A 284 4.11 -8.29 -18.44
CA SER A 284 2.76 -7.85 -18.09
C SER A 284 2.54 -6.34 -18.24
N ILE A 285 3.59 -5.51 -18.20
CA ILE A 285 3.47 -4.05 -18.27
C ILE A 285 2.85 -3.62 -19.60
N GLY A 286 3.39 -4.13 -20.73
CA GLY A 286 2.85 -3.83 -22.06
C GLY A 286 1.40 -4.30 -22.21
N GLU A 287 1.06 -5.46 -21.66
CA GLU A 287 -0.32 -5.96 -21.64
C GLU A 287 -1.24 -5.08 -20.81
N ASN A 288 -0.80 -4.66 -19.65
CA ASN A 288 -1.57 -3.77 -18.77
C ASN A 288 -1.87 -2.43 -19.45
N ILE A 289 -0.89 -1.84 -20.16
CA ILE A 289 -1.10 -0.62 -20.96
C ILE A 289 -2.18 -0.85 -22.04
N ARG A 290 -2.11 -1.96 -22.78
CA ARG A 290 -3.14 -2.30 -23.79
C ARG A 290 -4.53 -2.46 -23.18
N ARG A 291 -4.62 -3.16 -22.05
CA ARG A 291 -5.89 -3.38 -21.33
C ARG A 291 -6.48 -2.07 -20.81
N ILE A 292 -5.67 -1.18 -20.24
CA ILE A 292 -6.14 0.16 -19.80
C ILE A 292 -6.67 0.94 -21.01
N ARG A 293 -5.94 0.96 -22.12
CA ARG A 293 -6.37 1.69 -23.33
C ARG A 293 -7.66 1.12 -23.94
N ALA A 294 -7.89 -0.16 -23.83
CA ALA A 294 -9.09 -0.84 -24.36
C ALA A 294 -10.33 -0.67 -23.49
N MET A 295 -10.22 -0.20 -22.24
CA MET A 295 -11.38 -0.05 -21.36
C MET A 295 -12.38 0.97 -21.90
N THR A 296 -13.66 0.66 -21.68
CA THR A 296 -14.80 1.49 -22.08
C THR A 296 -15.51 2.08 -20.85
N PRO A 297 -16.32 3.15 -21.00
CA PRO A 297 -17.17 3.65 -19.92
C PRO A 297 -18.08 2.58 -19.30
N ALA A 298 -18.57 1.65 -20.11
CA ALA A 298 -19.40 0.54 -19.66
C ALA A 298 -18.62 -0.44 -18.77
N ASP A 299 -17.32 -0.66 -19.04
CA ASP A 299 -16.47 -1.50 -18.18
C ASP A 299 -16.27 -0.85 -16.81
N VAL A 300 -16.01 0.45 -16.76
CA VAL A 300 -15.87 1.22 -15.51
C VAL A 300 -17.15 1.12 -14.69
N GLN A 301 -18.31 1.38 -15.30
CA GLN A 301 -19.60 1.32 -14.64
C GLN A 301 -19.90 -0.10 -14.13
N ARG A 302 -19.70 -1.12 -14.94
CA ARG A 302 -19.90 -2.54 -14.57
C ARG A 302 -19.05 -2.92 -13.35
N LEU A 303 -17.78 -2.49 -13.30
CA LEU A 303 -16.89 -2.76 -12.19
C LEU A 303 -17.32 -1.99 -10.92
N ALA A 304 -17.70 -0.73 -11.06
CA ALA A 304 -18.21 0.07 -9.96
C ALA A 304 -19.51 -0.55 -9.39
N GLN A 305 -20.44 -0.99 -10.24
CA GLN A 305 -21.66 -1.69 -9.83
C GLN A 305 -21.36 -2.97 -9.07
N ARG A 306 -20.41 -3.76 -9.57
CA ARG A 306 -20.05 -5.06 -8.99
C ARG A 306 -19.34 -4.95 -7.64
N TYR A 307 -18.51 -3.91 -7.46
CA TYR A 307 -17.58 -3.89 -6.33
C TYR A 307 -17.75 -2.72 -5.36
N LEU A 308 -18.58 -1.72 -5.68
CA LEU A 308 -18.69 -0.52 -4.84
C LEU A 308 -20.12 -0.29 -4.32
N ALA A 309 -20.88 -1.37 -4.09
CA ALA A 309 -22.19 -1.28 -3.44
C ALA A 309 -22.00 -0.73 -2.00
N ARG A 310 -22.82 0.27 -1.63
CA ARG A 310 -22.67 1.01 -0.36
C ARG A 310 -22.71 0.10 0.85
N GLU A 311 -23.58 -0.89 0.84
CA GLU A 311 -23.78 -1.87 1.92
C GLU A 311 -22.59 -2.81 2.13
N GLU A 312 -21.67 -2.88 1.16
CA GLU A 312 -20.48 -3.70 1.22
C GLU A 312 -19.22 -2.88 1.60
N LEU A 313 -19.38 -1.56 1.72
CA LEU A 313 -18.26 -0.68 2.09
C LEU A 313 -18.11 -0.61 3.61
N VAL A 314 -16.88 -0.61 4.06
CA VAL A 314 -16.46 -0.31 5.43
C VAL A 314 -16.22 1.17 5.54
N THR A 315 -16.73 1.79 6.59
CA THR A 315 -16.45 3.20 6.93
C THR A 315 -15.75 3.26 8.28
N ALA A 316 -14.55 3.80 8.30
CA ALA A 316 -13.84 4.11 9.54
C ALA A 316 -13.60 5.61 9.66
N VAL A 317 -13.94 6.16 10.83
CA VAL A 317 -13.78 7.57 11.15
C VAL A 317 -13.00 7.69 12.45
N ALA A 318 -12.00 8.58 12.46
CA ALA A 318 -11.40 9.06 13.71
C ALA A 318 -11.59 10.57 13.79
N GLY A 319 -12.11 11.05 14.91
CA GLY A 319 -12.44 12.48 15.08
C GLY A 319 -13.11 12.80 16.39
N ALA A 320 -13.48 14.07 16.57
CA ALA A 320 -14.03 14.55 17.83
C ALA A 320 -15.42 13.96 18.18
N ALA A 321 -16.25 13.69 17.18
CA ALA A 321 -17.61 13.14 17.35
C ALA A 321 -17.92 12.11 16.27
N ASP A 322 -18.75 11.13 16.63
CA ASP A 322 -19.24 10.14 15.67
C ASP A 322 -20.27 10.79 14.72
N PRO A 323 -19.97 10.88 13.43
CA PRO A 323 -20.85 11.55 12.46
C PRO A 323 -22.21 10.86 12.27
N ARG A 324 -22.40 9.66 12.82
CA ARG A 324 -23.65 8.90 12.78
C ARG A 324 -24.62 9.28 13.90
N GLN A 325 -24.10 9.83 15.00
CA GLN A 325 -24.89 10.19 16.19
C GLN A 325 -25.28 11.67 16.22
N ALA A 326 -24.87 12.45 15.24
CA ALA A 326 -25.11 13.90 15.16
C ALA A 326 -26.37 14.24 14.35
#